data_ff2bc5dade2d77b768321bb197136d04
#
_entry.id   ff2bc5dade2d77b768321bb197136d04
#
_cell.length_a   1.000
_cell.length_b   1.000
_cell.length_c   1.000
_cell.angle_alpha   90.00
_cell.angle_beta   90.00
_cell.angle_gamma   90.00
#
_symmetry.space_group_name_H-M   'P 1'
#
loop_
_entity.id
_entity.type
_entity.pdbx_description
1 polymer ?
#
loop_
_entity_poly.entity_id
_entity_poly.type
_entity_poly.pdbx_seq_one_letter_code
_entity_poly.pdbx_strand_id
1 'polypeptide(L)'
;MARVLGDAKVNILAFNCGTAGQEGSVHLIVDNANKGKKALGAAGVSCTEADVLLRELPNIPGALGYFTGKLARKEININSSWGTTLKGSKKATIVLSVSDVERAGRIR
;
A
#
# COMPACT_ATOMS: atom_id res chain seq x y z
N MET A 1 -3.11 -1.78 -17.68
CA MET A 1 -2.97 -0.85 -16.54
C MET A 1 -1.51 -0.43 -16.32
N ALA A 2 -0.62 -1.34 -16.06
CA ALA A 2 0.80 -1.01 -15.84
C ALA A 2 1.43 -0.31 -17.04
N ARG A 3 1.08 -0.74 -18.24
CA ARG A 3 1.60 -0.14 -19.48
C ARG A 3 1.13 1.32 -19.63
N VAL A 4 -0.13 1.57 -19.31
CA VAL A 4 -0.71 2.92 -19.38
C VAL A 4 0.06 3.87 -18.45
N LEU A 5 0.36 3.42 -17.23
CA LEU A 5 1.12 4.20 -16.26
C LEU A 5 2.57 4.42 -16.74
N GLY A 6 3.18 3.39 -17.29
CA GLY A 6 4.54 3.51 -17.83
C GLY A 6 4.63 4.49 -18.98
N ASP A 7 3.66 4.46 -19.88
CA ASP A 7 3.60 5.39 -21.01
C ASP A 7 3.43 6.85 -20.53
N ALA A 8 2.75 7.04 -19.41
CA ALA A 8 2.55 8.35 -18.79
C ALA A 8 3.72 8.78 -17.88
N LYS A 9 4.79 7.97 -17.82
CA LYS A 9 5.97 8.23 -16.97
C LYS A 9 5.63 8.20 -15.47
N VAL A 10 4.70 7.35 -15.09
CA VAL A 10 4.34 7.12 -13.69
C VAL A 10 5.00 5.82 -13.23
N ASN A 11 5.79 5.90 -12.17
CA ASN A 11 6.47 4.73 -11.63
C ASN A 11 5.60 4.04 -10.58
N ILE A 12 5.47 2.73 -10.70
CA ILE A 12 4.76 1.91 -9.71
C ILE A 12 5.76 1.49 -8.64
N LEU A 13 5.53 1.94 -7.41
CA LEU A 13 6.41 1.64 -6.27
C LEU A 13 6.02 0.34 -5.60
N ALA A 14 4.72 0.00 -5.59
CA ALA A 14 4.22 -1.23 -5.02
C ALA A 14 2.87 -1.54 -5.62
N PHE A 15 2.48 -2.81 -5.61
CA PHE A 15 1.17 -3.20 -6.09
C PHE A 15 0.69 -4.46 -5.37
N ASN A 16 -0.62 -4.59 -5.32
CA ASN A 16 -1.29 -5.77 -4.80
C ASN A 16 -2.52 -5.98 -5.65
N CYS A 17 -2.77 -7.20 -6.07
CA CYS A 17 -3.98 -7.52 -6.80
C CYS A 17 -4.51 -8.87 -6.33
N GLY A 18 -5.83 -8.99 -6.38
CA GLY A 18 -6.51 -10.21 -5.96
C GLY A 18 -7.88 -10.30 -6.57
N THR A 19 -8.47 -11.44 -6.45
CA THR A 19 -9.83 -11.69 -6.92
C THR A 19 -10.66 -12.31 -5.81
N ALA A 20 -11.95 -11.94 -5.78
CA ALA A 20 -12.94 -12.55 -4.91
C ALA A 20 -14.13 -12.90 -5.80
N GLY A 21 -14.30 -14.19 -6.10
CA GLY A 21 -15.26 -14.61 -7.09
C GLY A 21 -14.86 -14.12 -8.48
N GLN A 22 -15.76 -13.35 -9.13
CA GLN A 22 -15.50 -12.78 -10.44
C GLN A 22 -14.95 -11.34 -10.40
N GLU A 23 -14.87 -10.77 -9.20
CA GLU A 23 -14.38 -9.42 -9.04
C GLU A 23 -12.88 -9.43 -8.75
N GLY A 24 -12.17 -8.55 -9.44
CA GLY A 24 -10.77 -8.32 -9.19
C GLY A 24 -10.55 -6.95 -8.57
N SER A 25 -9.52 -6.82 -7.75
CA SER A 25 -9.11 -5.54 -7.21
C SER A 25 -7.62 -5.37 -7.39
N VAL A 26 -7.21 -4.12 -7.67
CA VAL A 26 -5.80 -3.78 -7.82
C VAL A 26 -5.53 -2.55 -6.97
N HIS A 27 -4.51 -2.64 -6.14
CA HIS A 27 -4.02 -1.52 -5.34
C HIS A 27 -2.64 -1.14 -5.84
N LEU A 28 -2.44 0.13 -6.11
CA LEU A 28 -1.17 0.65 -6.63
C LEU A 28 -0.66 1.78 -5.76
N ILE A 29 0.62 1.74 -5.45
CA ILE A 29 1.33 2.87 -4.89
C ILE A 29 2.21 3.42 -6.01
N VAL A 30 2.00 4.68 -6.36
CA VAL A 30 2.71 5.33 -7.47
C VAL A 30 3.42 6.58 -6.99
N ASP A 31 4.41 7.01 -7.74
CA ASP A 31 5.20 8.21 -7.41
C ASP A 31 4.44 9.51 -7.65
N ASN A 32 3.42 9.48 -8.50
CA ASN A 32 2.60 10.65 -8.81
C ASN A 32 1.15 10.23 -8.99
N ALA A 33 0.37 10.35 -7.91
CA ALA A 33 -1.02 9.89 -7.87
C ALA A 33 -1.92 10.66 -8.84
N ASN A 34 -1.76 11.97 -8.94
CA ASN A 34 -2.57 12.80 -9.84
C ASN A 34 -2.38 12.41 -11.30
N LYS A 35 -1.13 12.25 -11.70
CA LYS A 35 -0.77 11.86 -13.06
C LYS A 35 -1.24 10.44 -13.37
N GLY A 36 -1.07 9.53 -12.40
CA GLY A 36 -1.53 8.15 -12.54
C GLY A 36 -3.03 8.06 -12.70
N LYS A 37 -3.78 8.79 -11.87
CA LYS A 37 -5.25 8.81 -11.92
C LYS A 37 -5.75 9.34 -13.26
N LYS A 38 -5.13 10.41 -13.78
CA LYS A 38 -5.45 10.97 -15.09
C LYS A 38 -5.19 9.97 -16.21
N ALA A 39 -4.05 9.31 -16.19
CA ALA A 39 -3.67 8.36 -17.22
C ALA A 39 -4.62 7.16 -17.25
N LEU A 40 -4.99 6.63 -16.09
CA LEU A 40 -5.91 5.51 -15.99
C LEU A 40 -7.32 5.92 -16.43
N GLY A 41 -7.78 7.11 -16.03
CA GLY A 41 -9.06 7.63 -16.44
C GLY A 41 -9.17 7.80 -17.95
N ALA A 42 -8.13 8.30 -18.60
CA ALA A 42 -8.08 8.44 -20.04
C ALA A 42 -8.13 7.10 -20.77
N ALA A 43 -7.66 6.04 -20.12
CA ALA A 43 -7.71 4.68 -20.67
C ALA A 43 -9.00 3.95 -20.32
N GLY A 44 -9.96 4.62 -19.70
CA GLY A 44 -11.25 4.02 -19.34
C GLY A 44 -11.23 3.22 -18.05
N VAL A 45 -10.19 3.35 -17.24
CA VAL A 45 -10.08 2.65 -15.97
C VAL A 45 -10.53 3.57 -14.85
N SER A 46 -11.61 3.19 -14.18
CA SER A 46 -12.12 3.92 -13.02
C SER A 46 -11.29 3.58 -11.80
N CYS A 47 -10.87 4.58 -11.04
CA CYS A 47 -10.09 4.36 -9.84
C CYS A 47 -10.41 5.38 -8.77
N THR A 48 -10.19 5.00 -7.52
CA THR A 48 -10.30 5.88 -6.36
C THR A 48 -8.93 6.06 -5.74
N GLU A 49 -8.77 7.14 -5.02
CA GLU A 49 -7.51 7.50 -4.37
C GLU A 49 -7.72 7.47 -2.86
N ALA A 50 -6.75 6.93 -2.14
CA ALA A 50 -6.79 6.89 -0.69
C ALA A 50 -5.38 7.02 -0.14
N ASP A 51 -5.27 7.65 1.02
CA ASP A 51 -4.00 7.74 1.72
C ASP A 51 -3.68 6.41 2.39
N VAL A 52 -2.42 6.02 2.35
CA VAL A 52 -1.94 4.82 3.00
C VAL A 52 -0.71 5.15 3.84
N LEU A 53 -0.39 4.27 4.76
CA LEU A 53 0.79 4.36 5.59
C LEU A 53 1.87 3.45 5.03
N LEU A 54 3.06 4.00 4.79
CA LEU A 54 4.25 3.22 4.48
C LEU A 54 5.12 3.19 5.72
N ARG A 55 5.53 1.99 6.11
CA ARG A 55 6.33 1.84 7.32
C ARG A 55 7.48 0.86 7.08
N GLU A 56 8.68 1.26 7.47
CA GLU A 56 9.80 0.35 7.50
C GLU A 56 9.92 -0.27 8.89
N LEU A 57 10.04 -1.60 8.92
CA LEU A 57 10.19 -2.35 10.15
C LEU A 57 11.51 -3.11 10.10
N PRO A 58 12.13 -3.39 11.27
CA PRO A 58 13.29 -4.28 11.27
C PRO A 58 12.88 -5.66 10.79
N ASN A 59 13.72 -6.27 9.97
CA ASN A 59 13.44 -7.60 9.42
C ASN A 59 13.88 -8.68 10.42
N ILE A 60 13.16 -8.77 11.53
CA ILE A 60 13.42 -9.71 12.61
C ILE A 60 12.11 -10.38 13.03
N PRO A 61 12.17 -11.57 13.61
CA PRO A 61 10.97 -12.22 14.11
C PRO A 61 10.22 -11.36 15.12
N GLY A 62 8.90 -11.26 14.95
CA GLY A 62 8.04 -10.54 15.86
C GLY A 62 7.85 -9.05 15.57
N ALA A 63 8.66 -8.45 14.69
CA ALA A 63 8.57 -7.01 14.42
C ALA A 63 7.19 -6.60 13.89
N LEU A 64 6.63 -7.36 12.96
CA LEU A 64 5.31 -7.08 12.42
C LEU A 64 4.22 -7.19 13.49
N GLY A 65 4.27 -8.26 14.29
CA GLY A 65 3.31 -8.46 15.39
C GLY A 65 3.38 -7.35 16.43
N TYR A 66 4.58 -6.89 16.74
CA TYR A 66 4.77 -5.79 17.68
C TYR A 66 4.13 -4.50 17.16
N PHE A 67 4.36 -4.17 15.90
CA PHE A 67 3.81 -2.97 15.29
C PHE A 67 2.28 -3.04 15.16
N THR A 68 1.76 -4.16 14.63
CA THR A 68 0.32 -4.32 14.45
C THR A 68 -0.41 -4.39 15.79
N GLY A 69 0.24 -4.91 16.83
CA GLY A 69 -0.29 -4.89 18.18
C GLY A 69 -0.49 -3.47 18.71
N LYS A 70 0.40 -2.55 18.37
CA LYS A 70 0.24 -1.13 18.73
C LYS A 70 -0.98 -0.52 18.04
N LEU A 71 -1.20 -0.85 16.77
CA LEU A 71 -2.39 -0.38 16.05
C LEU A 71 -3.67 -0.92 16.71
N ALA A 72 -3.67 -2.18 17.09
CA ALA A 72 -4.83 -2.81 17.73
C ALA A 72 -5.15 -2.16 19.08
N ARG A 73 -4.13 -1.84 19.87
CA ARG A 73 -4.32 -1.17 21.16
C ARG A 73 -4.89 0.24 21.03
N LYS A 74 -4.67 0.87 19.90
CA LYS A 74 -5.23 2.20 19.58
C LYS A 74 -6.55 2.09 18.81
N GLU A 75 -7.08 0.87 18.67
CA GLU A 75 -8.33 0.60 17.96
C GLU A 75 -8.31 1.08 16.51
N ILE A 76 -7.14 1.02 15.88
CA ILE A 76 -6.97 1.32 14.46
C ILE A 76 -7.09 0.03 13.68
N ASN A 77 -8.08 -0.01 12.79
CA ASN A 77 -8.33 -1.19 11.97
C ASN A 77 -7.44 -1.19 10.72
N ILE A 78 -6.92 -2.34 10.37
CA ILE A 78 -6.20 -2.54 9.12
C ILE A 78 -7.19 -3.07 8.09
N ASN A 79 -7.45 -2.28 7.05
CA ASN A 79 -8.38 -2.66 5.98
C ASN A 79 -7.70 -3.58 4.98
N SER A 80 -6.48 -3.24 4.60
CA SER A 80 -5.63 -4.07 3.76
C SER A 80 -4.17 -3.75 4.04
N SER A 81 -3.31 -4.70 3.79
CA SER A 81 -1.90 -4.53 4.06
C SER A 81 -1.10 -5.48 3.19
N TRP A 82 0.07 -5.05 2.78
CA TRP A 82 1.02 -5.91 2.09
C TRP A 82 2.43 -5.40 2.35
N GLY A 83 3.38 -6.27 2.19
CA GLY A 83 4.74 -5.90 2.47
C GLY A 83 5.71 -6.86 1.82
N THR A 84 6.95 -6.48 1.85
CA THR A 84 8.01 -7.28 1.28
C THR A 84 9.34 -7.00 1.96
N THR A 85 10.21 -8.00 1.89
CA THR A 85 11.60 -7.86 2.25
C THR A 85 12.43 -8.77 1.36
N LEU A 86 13.69 -8.45 1.22
CA LEU A 86 14.63 -9.29 0.49
C LEU A 86 15.47 -10.09 1.47
N LYS A 87 15.83 -11.31 1.07
CA LYS A 87 16.71 -12.15 1.89
C LYS A 87 18.00 -11.39 2.21
N GLY A 88 18.35 -11.33 3.48
CA GLY A 88 19.53 -10.60 3.93
C GLY A 88 19.31 -9.12 4.18
N SER A 89 18.13 -8.59 3.83
CA SER A 89 17.81 -7.20 4.13
C SER A 89 17.57 -7.02 5.63
N LYS A 90 18.00 -5.88 6.16
CA LYS A 90 17.80 -5.54 7.58
C LYS A 90 16.44 -4.92 7.83
N LYS A 91 15.73 -4.52 6.80
CA LYS A 91 14.43 -3.85 6.91
C LYS A 91 13.40 -4.47 5.99
N ALA A 92 12.15 -4.37 6.39
CA ALA A 92 11.00 -4.74 5.60
C ALA A 92 10.11 -3.51 5.43
N THR A 93 9.53 -3.35 4.25
CA THR A 93 8.62 -2.24 3.97
C THR A 93 7.19 -2.77 3.96
N ILE A 94 6.33 -2.13 4.75
CA ILE A 94 4.93 -2.51 4.89
C ILE A 94 4.05 -1.35 4.40
N VAL A 95 3.05 -1.68 3.59
CA VAL A 95 2.02 -0.75 3.15
C VAL A 95 0.75 -1.09 3.93
N LEU A 96 0.12 -0.09 4.51
CA LEU A 96 -1.07 -0.28 5.34
C LEU A 96 -2.17 0.68 4.93
N SER A 97 -3.33 0.13 4.58
CA SER A 97 -4.57 0.89 4.47
C SER A 97 -5.30 0.72 5.80
N VAL A 98 -5.46 1.81 6.54
CA VAL A 98 -5.97 1.76 7.90
C VAL A 98 -7.17 2.70 8.07
N SER A 99 -7.93 2.49 9.15
CA SER A 99 -9.11 3.30 9.45
C SER A 99 -8.77 4.74 9.82
N ASP A 100 -7.56 4.99 10.31
CA ASP A 100 -7.13 6.32 10.72
C ASP A 100 -5.64 6.48 10.44
N VAL A 101 -5.32 6.97 9.24
CA VAL A 101 -3.94 7.11 8.76
C VAL A 101 -3.15 8.10 9.61
N GLU A 102 -3.79 9.19 10.02
CA GLU A 102 -3.13 10.22 10.80
C GLU A 102 -2.68 9.71 12.17
N ARG A 103 -3.58 9.03 12.89
CA ARG A 103 -3.24 8.42 14.18
C ARG A 103 -2.21 7.31 14.02
N ALA A 104 -2.36 6.48 12.99
CA ALA A 104 -1.42 5.39 12.73
C ALA A 104 -0.02 5.92 12.44
N GLY A 105 0.08 7.04 11.73
CA GLY A 105 1.36 7.67 11.41
C GLY A 105 2.13 8.15 12.63
N ARG A 106 1.46 8.37 13.76
CA ARG A 106 2.08 8.80 15.02
C ARG A 106 2.62 7.63 15.85
N ILE A 107 2.30 6.42 15.49
CA ILE A 107 2.76 5.22 16.21
C ILE A 107 4.18 4.89 15.77
N ARG A 108 5.05 4.64 16.75
CA ARG A 108 6.47 4.34 16.50
C ARG A 108 6.82 2.88 16.80
#